data_0872adcbc6f6dce3361da2cbcd4df1a9
#
_entry.id   0872adcbc6f6dce3361da2cbcd4df1a9
#
_cell.length_a   1.000
_cell.length_b   1.000
_cell.length_c   1.000
_cell.angle_alpha   90.00
_cell.angle_beta   90.00
_cell.angle_gamma   90.00
#
_symmetry.space_group_name_H-M   'P 1'
#
loop_
_entity.id
_entity.type
_entity.pdbx_description
1 polymer ?
#
loop_
_entity_poly.entity_id
_entity_poly.type
_entity_poly.pdbx_seq_one_letter_code
_entity_poly.pdbx_strand_id
1 'polypeptide(L)' 'MRKSEPREPLEIQLDGRTFLGSYTLSSGMVHVVSSYGRKSIQMDGSPTNLLAEQLFRQIVRETTLGAAGKK' A
#
# COMPACT_ATOMS: atom_id res chain seq x y z
N MET A 1 -22.82 8.82 -10.74
CA MET A 1 -21.97 8.71 -10.57
C MET A 1 -21.63 8.20 -9.50
N ARG A 2 -21.03 7.61 -9.26
CA ARG A 2 -20.68 7.09 -8.30
C ARG A 2 -19.87 7.78 -7.54
N LYS A 3 -19.72 7.64 -6.52
CA LYS A 3 -18.92 8.20 -5.89
C LYS A 3 -17.88 7.43 -5.58
N SER A 4 -16.79 7.60 -5.95
CA SER A 4 -15.70 6.81 -5.57
C SER A 4 -15.14 7.28 -4.33
N GLU A 5 -14.52 6.41 -3.59
CA GLU A 5 -13.84 6.77 -2.42
C GLU A 5 -12.60 7.53 -2.76
N PRO A 6 -12.25 8.52 -1.96
CA PRO A 6 -11.04 9.29 -2.25
C PRO A 6 -9.83 8.38 -2.14
N ARG A 7 -8.96 8.48 -3.12
CA ARG A 7 -7.70 7.80 -3.09
C ARG A 7 -6.62 8.79 -2.77
N GLU A 8 -5.78 8.43 -1.82
CA GLU A 8 -4.67 9.28 -1.46
C GLU A 8 -3.41 8.74 -2.12
N PRO A 9 -2.59 9.62 -2.68
CA PRO A 9 -1.34 9.14 -3.26
C PRO A 9 -0.42 8.63 -2.17
N LEU A 10 0.36 7.64 -2.50
CA LEU A 10 1.25 7.02 -1.55
C LEU A 10 2.61 6.87 -2.20
N GLU A 11 3.64 7.30 -1.49
CA GLU A 11 4.98 7.27 -2.03
C GLU A 11 5.91 6.75 -0.95
N ILE A 12 6.73 5.79 -1.27
CA ILE A 12 7.74 5.30 -0.35
C ILE A 12 9.06 5.21 -1.08
N GLN A 13 10.13 5.19 -0.31
CA GLN A 13 11.45 5.01 -0.86
C GLN A 13 12.10 3.81 -0.21
N LEU A 14 12.62 2.92 -1.03
CA LEU A 14 13.33 1.75 -0.56
C LEU A 14 14.58 1.58 -1.43
N ASP A 15 15.72 1.45 -0.79
CA ASP A 15 16.97 1.20 -1.49
C ASP A 15 17.24 2.22 -2.58
N GLY A 16 16.94 3.47 -2.29
CA GLY A 16 17.19 4.55 -3.24
C GLY A 16 16.19 4.66 -4.35
N ARG A 17 15.14 3.84 -4.32
CA ARG A 17 14.11 3.88 -5.34
C ARG A 17 12.83 4.42 -4.78
N THR A 18 12.08 5.11 -5.61
CA THR A 18 10.78 5.64 -5.23
C THR A 18 9.69 4.74 -5.82
N PHE A 19 8.74 4.38 -4.97
CA PHE A 19 7.61 3.57 -5.39
C PHE A 19 6.34 4.34 -5.15
N LEU A 20 5.43 4.29 -6.11
CA LEU A 20 4.19 5.04 -6.04
C LEU A 20 3.00 4.11 -6.02
N GLY A 21 2.02 4.47 -5.22
CA GLY A 21 0.78 3.73 -5.16
C GLY A 21 -0.31 4.63 -4.65
N SER A 22 -1.35 4.06 -4.13
CA SER A 22 -2.42 4.83 -3.53
C SER A 22 -3.09 4.01 -2.45
N TYR A 23 -3.86 4.68 -1.61
CA TYR A 23 -4.60 3.96 -0.59
C TYR A 23 -5.95 4.63 -0.37
N THR A 24 -6.87 3.87 0.16
CA THR A 24 -8.18 4.36 0.54
C THR A 24 -8.50 3.85 1.92
N LEU A 25 -9.43 4.54 2.59
CA LEU A 25 -9.91 4.12 3.88
C LEU A 25 -11.40 3.84 3.73
N SER A 26 -11.79 2.65 4.06
CA SER A 26 -13.18 2.24 3.89
C SER A 26 -13.53 1.21 4.93
N SER A 27 -14.62 1.46 5.64
CA SER A 27 -15.15 0.51 6.63
C SER A 27 -14.11 0.13 7.69
N GLY A 28 -13.30 1.08 8.10
CA GLY A 28 -12.30 0.82 9.13
C GLY A 28 -11.11 0.06 8.64
N MET A 29 -10.94 -0.07 7.34
CA MET A 29 -9.81 -0.77 6.78
C MET A 29 -9.06 0.14 5.82
N VAL A 30 -7.76 -0.06 5.78
CA VAL A 30 -6.88 0.65 4.86
C VAL A 30 -6.58 -0.28 3.71
N HIS A 31 -6.85 0.18 2.50
CA HIS A 31 -6.61 -0.61 1.29
C HIS A 31 -5.52 0.07 0.48
N VAL A 32 -4.43 -0.62 0.26
CA VAL A 32 -3.32 -0.10 -0.53
C VAL A 32 -3.30 -0.80 -1.86
N VAL A 33 -3.21 -0.02 -2.93
CA VAL A 33 -3.23 -0.55 -4.28
C VAL A 33 -2.06 0.06 -5.04
N SER A 34 -1.37 -0.76 -5.78
CA SER A 34 -0.27 -0.29 -6.60
C SER A 34 -0.08 -1.27 -7.75
N SER A 35 0.82 -0.92 -8.65
CA SER A 35 1.13 -1.85 -9.74
C SER A 35 1.97 -3.02 -9.25
N TYR A 36 2.46 -2.98 -8.00
CA TYR A 36 3.24 -4.06 -7.44
C TYR A 36 2.36 -5.05 -6.68
N GLY A 37 1.11 -4.68 -6.40
CA GLY A 37 0.20 -5.53 -5.67
C GLY A 37 -0.71 -4.70 -4.81
N ARG A 38 -1.49 -5.36 -3.98
CA ARG A 38 -2.41 -4.66 -3.10
C ARG A 38 -2.57 -5.45 -1.81
N LYS A 39 -2.88 -4.74 -0.75
CA LYS A 39 -3.12 -5.33 0.54
C LYS A 39 -4.09 -4.47 1.31
N SER A 40 -4.74 -5.08 2.28
CA SER A 40 -5.64 -4.36 3.17
C SER A 40 -5.31 -4.73 4.60
N ILE A 41 -5.56 -3.81 5.51
CA ILE A 41 -5.36 -4.07 6.92
C ILE A 41 -6.40 -3.29 7.70
N GLN A 42 -6.83 -3.86 8.79
CA GLN A 42 -7.76 -3.20 9.66
C GLN A 42 -7.04 -2.15 10.48
N MET A 43 -7.68 -1.01 10.66
CA MET A 43 -7.08 0.05 11.45
C MET A 43 -7.00 -0.36 12.90
N ASP A 44 -5.90 0.03 13.53
CA ASP A 44 -5.68 -0.33 14.92
C ASP A 44 -5.39 0.88 15.78
N GLY A 45 -5.78 2.05 15.33
CA GLY A 45 -5.52 3.27 16.07
C GLY A 45 -4.30 4.02 15.61
N SER A 46 -3.54 3.43 14.70
CA SER A 46 -2.38 4.12 14.15
C SER A 46 -2.82 5.10 13.07
N PRO A 47 -2.02 6.12 12.79
CA PRO A 47 -2.35 7.03 11.69
C PRO A 47 -2.48 6.28 10.38
N THR A 48 -3.49 6.64 9.61
CA THR A 48 -3.79 5.94 8.37
C THR A 48 -2.61 5.96 7.40
N ASN A 49 -1.98 7.12 7.26
CA ASN A 49 -0.89 7.21 6.31
C ASN A 49 0.29 6.34 6.71
N LEU A 50 0.54 6.17 8.00
CA LEU A 50 1.62 5.30 8.43
C LEU A 50 1.30 3.85 8.16
N LEU A 51 0.06 3.46 8.41
CA LEU A 51 -0.36 2.09 8.11
C LEU A 51 -0.23 1.82 6.62
N ALA A 52 -0.66 2.78 5.81
CA ALA A 52 -0.59 2.60 4.37
C ALA A 52 0.85 2.46 3.90
N GLU A 53 1.75 3.25 4.46
CA GLU A 53 3.16 3.15 4.10
C GLU A 53 3.74 1.81 4.47
N GLN A 54 3.40 1.33 5.65
CA GLN A 54 3.89 0.03 6.07
C GLN A 54 3.41 -1.08 5.17
N LEU A 55 2.13 -1.03 4.81
CA LEU A 55 1.58 -2.01 3.90
C LEU A 55 2.25 -1.94 2.55
N PHE A 56 2.47 -0.74 2.05
CA PHE A 56 3.07 -0.58 0.74
C PHE A 56 4.49 -1.14 0.74
N ARG A 57 5.23 -0.88 1.80
CA ARG A 57 6.57 -1.44 1.91
C ARG A 57 6.54 -2.96 1.87
N GLN A 58 5.56 -3.55 2.55
CA GLN A 58 5.43 -4.99 2.52
C GLN A 58 5.12 -5.47 1.11
N ILE A 59 4.22 -4.78 0.42
CA ILE A 59 3.88 -5.15 -0.94
C ILE A 59 5.12 -5.14 -1.82
N VAL A 60 5.87 -4.07 -1.77
CA VAL A 60 7.05 -3.93 -2.62
C VAL A 60 8.08 -5.00 -2.27
N ARG A 61 8.29 -5.23 -0.98
CA ARG A 61 9.24 -6.24 -0.58
C ARG A 61 8.83 -7.62 -1.06
N GLU A 62 7.57 -7.95 -0.87
CA GLU A 62 7.11 -9.27 -1.27
C GLU A 62 7.21 -9.45 -2.77
N THR A 63 6.89 -8.40 -3.51
CA THR A 63 6.99 -8.48 -4.96
C THR A 63 8.43 -8.69 -5.38
N THR A 64 9.34 -7.92 -4.79
CA THR A 64 10.74 -8.03 -5.15
C THR A 64 11.31 -9.38 -4.75
N LEU A 65 11.05 -9.79 -3.52
CA LEU A 65 11.57 -11.06 -3.05
C LEU A 65 10.91 -12.21 -3.77
N GLY A 66 9.62 -12.09 -4.01
CA GLY A 66 8.92 -13.15 -4.72
C GLY A 66 9.45 -13.34 -6.12
N ALA A 67 9.73 -12.24 -6.78
CA ALA A 67 10.28 -12.34 -8.13
C ALA A 67 11.67 -12.97 -8.11
N ALA A 68 12.43 -12.63 -7.11
CA ALA A 68 13.78 -13.17 -7.01
C ALA A 68 13.79 -14.59 -6.49
N GLY A 69 12.89 -14.86 -5.58
CA GLY A 69 12.91 -16.15 -4.95
C GLY A 69 12.06 -17.20 -5.58
N LYS A 70 11.20 -16.87 -6.50
CA LYS A 70 10.38 -17.78 -6.99
C LYS A 70 10.85 -18.60 -7.83
N LYS A 71 10.98 -19.15 -7.83
CA LYS A 71 11.47 -19.85 -8.52
C LYS A 71 11.09 -20.42 -8.78
#